data_9aaeab44aeed463bdaef1b5c142dde3d
#
_entry.id   9aaeab44aeed463bdaef1b5c142dde3d
#
_cell.length_a   1.000
_cell.length_b   1.000
_cell.length_c   1.000
_cell.angle_alpha   90.00
_cell.angle_beta   90.00
_cell.angle_gamma   90.00
#
_symmetry.space_group_name_H-M   'P 1'
#
loop_
_entity.id
_entity.type
_entity.pdbx_description
1 polymer ?
#
loop_
_entity_poly.entity_id
_entity_poly.type
_entity_poly.pdbx_seq_one_letter_code
_entity_poly.pdbx_strand_id
1 'polypeptide(L)'
;VLHGCHKTSGTHLVSEQPVERGRPDTTWQKAPQIAPRLSYPSVFRISDARELIYYRTDGHTSSWTYRISEDNGITWYGPEQDVTDLDMKGRVDWSSYQTKLPGKDGKFLHVVFTDYDDNKHSPAPERFYNPRYDQEVSNEWKYNLYYVKIDLQTHEVRNAEGKTLQTPIDIDYSKANCQIWDTEWRGAGVPPAVSLNKEGEPTFLHVLSEDDVRSHRYYYVRRENGRWGQTPICSSSHQWNSCHLRHDDDTIRAYVVAGEEYLEGGYMDRHGGGRIEEWTSRDQGTSWKKRRILSPTGDHYTGWRFNNVQAVVRSDGSEVEGMLLFYGWNDSEAPKAKAFLVHK
;
A
#
# COMPACT_ATOMS: atom_id res chain seq x y z
N VAL A 1 -8.84 13.36 -13.72
CA VAL A 1 -8.50 13.91 -12.38
C VAL A 1 -9.58 13.54 -11.40
N LEU A 2 -9.19 13.01 -10.24
CA LEU A 2 -10.08 12.78 -9.11
C LEU A 2 -9.99 13.94 -8.11
N HIS A 3 -11.14 14.36 -7.59
CA HIS A 3 -11.26 15.42 -6.59
C HIS A 3 -12.21 15.00 -5.47
N GLY A 4 -11.95 15.45 -4.24
CA GLY A 4 -12.81 15.17 -3.09
C GLY A 4 -12.73 13.71 -2.59
N CYS A 5 -11.53 13.15 -2.50
CA CYS A 5 -11.31 11.71 -2.28
C CYS A 5 -11.04 11.32 -0.82
N HIS A 6 -11.68 11.98 0.15
CA HIS A 6 -11.64 11.58 1.55
C HIS A 6 -12.97 11.89 2.24
N LYS A 7 -13.76 10.85 2.52
CA LYS A 7 -15.11 10.90 3.12
C LYS A 7 -16.11 11.80 2.36
N THR A 8 -15.86 12.03 1.07
CA THR A 8 -16.71 12.85 0.21
C THR A 8 -17.05 12.10 -1.07
N SER A 9 -18.06 12.58 -1.80
CA SER A 9 -18.36 12.05 -3.14
C SER A 9 -17.18 12.38 -4.06
N GLY A 10 -16.52 11.35 -4.58
CA GLY A 10 -15.46 11.53 -5.56
C GLY A 10 -16.00 12.11 -6.86
N THR A 11 -15.40 13.18 -7.33
CA THR A 11 -15.68 13.74 -8.66
C THR A 11 -14.57 13.34 -9.60
N HIS A 12 -14.92 12.69 -10.71
CA HIS A 12 -14.00 12.40 -11.80
C HIS A 12 -14.16 13.45 -12.89
N LEU A 13 -13.07 14.09 -13.26
CA LEU A 13 -13.00 15.04 -14.35
C LEU A 13 -12.17 14.43 -15.47
N VAL A 14 -12.75 14.36 -16.66
CA VAL A 14 -12.09 13.82 -17.86
C VAL A 14 -11.89 14.98 -18.83
N SER A 15 -10.68 15.17 -19.35
CA SER A 15 -10.41 16.16 -20.39
C SER A 15 -10.86 15.64 -21.75
N GLU A 16 -11.50 16.47 -22.55
CA GLU A 16 -11.93 16.12 -23.92
C GLU A 16 -10.75 15.89 -24.86
N GLN A 17 -9.61 16.50 -24.55
CA GLN A 17 -8.38 16.38 -25.32
C GLN A 17 -7.23 16.06 -24.37
N PRO A 18 -6.15 15.41 -24.84
CA PRO A 18 -4.94 15.25 -24.05
C PRO A 18 -4.46 16.58 -23.48
N VAL A 19 -4.11 16.59 -22.20
CA VAL A 19 -3.57 17.79 -21.54
C VAL A 19 -2.14 17.99 -22.01
N GLU A 20 -1.91 19.03 -22.82
CA GLU A 20 -0.59 19.42 -23.31
C GLU A 20 0.00 20.56 -22.47
N ARG A 21 1.31 20.55 -22.28
CA ARG A 21 2.02 21.63 -21.58
C ARG A 21 1.83 22.96 -22.33
N GLY A 22 1.30 23.96 -21.62
CA GLY A 22 1.10 25.30 -22.17
C GLY A 22 -0.24 25.50 -22.88
N ARG A 23 -1.17 24.54 -22.86
CA ARG A 23 -2.55 24.71 -23.30
C ARG A 23 -3.49 24.69 -22.10
N PRO A 24 -3.85 25.87 -21.54
CA PRO A 24 -4.76 25.94 -20.38
C PRO A 24 -6.24 25.71 -20.75
N ASP A 25 -6.60 25.72 -22.04
CA ASP A 25 -7.97 25.78 -22.51
C ASP A 25 -8.62 24.41 -22.74
N THR A 26 -8.20 23.41 -21.93
CA THR A 26 -8.79 22.08 -22.01
C THR A 26 -10.18 22.09 -21.39
N THR A 27 -11.21 21.71 -22.17
CA THR A 27 -12.56 21.48 -21.66
C THR A 27 -12.58 20.19 -20.83
N TRP A 28 -13.19 20.26 -19.66
CA TRP A 28 -13.32 19.13 -18.75
C TRP A 28 -14.76 18.67 -18.64
N GLN A 29 -15.00 17.41 -18.90
CA GLN A 29 -16.28 16.78 -18.61
C GLN A 29 -16.30 16.29 -17.16
N LYS A 30 -17.36 16.60 -16.45
CA LYS A 30 -17.63 16.05 -15.14
C LYS A 30 -18.34 14.71 -15.31
N ALA A 31 -17.65 13.63 -14.98
CA ALA A 31 -18.27 12.32 -14.93
C ALA A 31 -19.33 12.24 -13.83
N PRO A 32 -20.32 11.34 -13.94
CA PRO A 32 -21.24 11.02 -12.88
C PRO A 32 -20.50 10.64 -11.58
N GLN A 33 -21.20 10.81 -10.48
CA GLN A 33 -20.67 10.44 -9.17
C GLN A 33 -20.27 8.96 -9.15
N ILE A 34 -19.00 8.69 -8.82
CA ILE A 34 -18.45 7.33 -8.75
C ILE A 34 -19.06 6.57 -7.56
N ALA A 35 -19.17 7.25 -6.42
CA ALA A 35 -19.75 6.72 -5.19
C ALA A 35 -20.29 7.88 -4.34
N PRO A 36 -21.26 7.64 -3.45
CA PRO A 36 -21.76 8.66 -2.51
C PRO A 36 -20.66 9.23 -1.62
N ARG A 37 -19.77 8.36 -1.18
CA ARG A 37 -18.57 8.70 -0.40
C ARG A 37 -17.44 7.76 -0.79
N LEU A 38 -16.23 8.27 -0.82
CA LEU A 38 -15.04 7.47 -1.04
C LEU A 38 -13.82 8.03 -0.31
N SER A 39 -12.91 7.15 0.04
CA SER A 39 -11.62 7.47 0.67
C SER A 39 -10.52 6.59 0.08
N TYR A 40 -9.31 7.14 -0.03
CA TYR A 40 -8.11 6.42 -0.48
C TYR A 40 -8.26 5.70 -1.83
N PRO A 41 -8.75 6.36 -2.87
CA PRO A 41 -8.89 5.74 -4.18
C PRO A 41 -7.54 5.38 -4.79
N SER A 42 -7.48 4.21 -5.38
CA SER A 42 -6.42 3.80 -6.30
C SER A 42 -7.02 3.61 -7.68
N VAL A 43 -6.48 4.32 -8.67
CA VAL A 43 -6.98 4.29 -10.05
C VAL A 43 -6.01 3.50 -10.90
N PHE A 44 -6.55 2.58 -11.69
CA PHE A 44 -5.78 1.76 -12.61
C PHE A 44 -6.39 1.83 -14.00
N ARG A 45 -5.53 1.99 -15.00
CA ARG A 45 -5.90 1.77 -16.38
C ARG A 45 -5.68 0.30 -16.72
N ILE A 46 -6.76 -0.39 -17.05
CA ILE A 46 -6.74 -1.84 -17.33
C ILE A 46 -6.53 -2.09 -18.83
N SER A 47 -7.12 -1.24 -19.68
CA SER A 47 -6.95 -1.24 -21.13
C SER A 47 -7.25 0.15 -21.68
N ASP A 48 -7.29 0.32 -23.00
CA ASP A 48 -7.50 1.61 -23.64
C ASP A 48 -8.79 2.34 -23.22
N ALA A 49 -9.86 1.60 -22.93
CA ALA A 49 -11.14 2.19 -22.50
C ALA A 49 -11.53 1.78 -21.07
N ARG A 50 -10.86 0.78 -20.50
CA ARG A 50 -11.26 0.19 -19.23
C ARG A 50 -10.42 0.73 -18.08
N GLU A 51 -11.09 1.33 -17.11
CA GLU A 51 -10.51 1.87 -15.89
C GLU A 51 -11.13 1.20 -14.65
N LEU A 52 -10.35 1.11 -13.58
CA LEU A 52 -10.78 0.58 -12.29
C LEU A 52 -10.41 1.59 -11.19
N ILE A 53 -11.36 1.85 -10.30
CA ILE A 53 -11.13 2.58 -9.05
C ILE A 53 -11.41 1.64 -7.90
N TYR A 54 -10.41 1.39 -7.06
CA TYR A 54 -10.55 0.67 -5.80
C TYR A 54 -10.45 1.65 -4.64
N TYR A 55 -11.38 1.62 -3.70
CA TYR A 55 -11.49 2.63 -2.65
C TYR A 55 -12.16 2.10 -1.39
N ARG A 56 -12.00 2.84 -0.29
CA ARG A 56 -12.77 2.66 0.94
C ARG A 56 -14.03 3.54 0.87
N THR A 57 -15.17 3.01 1.31
CA THR A 57 -16.49 3.65 1.10
C THR A 57 -16.72 4.89 1.96
N ASP A 58 -16.08 5.01 3.13
CA ASP A 58 -16.22 6.18 4.01
C ASP A 58 -15.04 6.32 4.99
N GLY A 59 -15.30 6.25 6.30
CA GLY A 59 -14.37 6.39 7.42
C GLY A 59 -13.51 5.16 7.68
N HIS A 60 -12.90 5.12 8.86
CA HIS A 60 -11.89 4.11 9.18
C HIS A 60 -12.45 2.68 9.18
N THR A 61 -13.62 2.46 9.75
CA THR A 61 -14.27 1.14 9.87
C THR A 61 -15.18 0.79 8.69
N SER A 62 -15.12 1.53 7.58
CA SER A 62 -15.98 1.28 6.43
C SER A 62 -15.39 0.27 5.45
N SER A 63 -16.26 -0.27 4.61
CA SER A 63 -15.96 -1.29 3.62
C SER A 63 -14.95 -0.81 2.57
N TRP A 64 -14.27 -1.76 1.94
CA TRP A 64 -13.50 -1.55 0.72
C TRP A 64 -14.20 -2.22 -0.46
N THR A 65 -14.25 -1.51 -1.58
CA THR A 65 -14.91 -1.91 -2.81
C THR A 65 -14.24 -1.32 -4.04
N TYR A 66 -14.80 -1.57 -5.22
CA TYR A 66 -14.30 -0.99 -6.46
C TYR A 66 -15.43 -0.64 -7.43
N ARG A 67 -15.08 0.13 -8.44
CA ARG A 67 -15.89 0.40 -9.62
C ARG A 67 -15.05 0.24 -10.86
N ILE A 68 -15.68 -0.20 -11.94
CA ILE A 68 -15.09 -0.35 -13.27
C ILE A 68 -15.82 0.60 -14.22
N SER A 69 -15.07 1.19 -15.12
CA SER A 69 -15.57 1.93 -16.27
C SER A 69 -15.10 1.23 -17.55
N GLU A 70 -15.97 1.14 -18.55
CA GLU A 70 -15.65 0.63 -19.89
C GLU A 70 -15.68 1.73 -20.96
N ASP A 71 -15.82 2.98 -20.52
CA ASP A 71 -16.01 4.16 -21.38
C ASP A 71 -15.12 5.34 -20.97
N ASN A 72 -13.86 5.05 -20.61
CA ASN A 72 -12.87 6.04 -20.18
C ASN A 72 -13.30 6.89 -18.97
N GLY A 73 -13.98 6.28 -18.01
CA GLY A 73 -14.34 6.92 -16.75
C GLY A 73 -15.59 7.78 -16.79
N ILE A 74 -16.45 7.62 -17.83
CA ILE A 74 -17.72 8.34 -17.94
C ILE A 74 -18.78 7.68 -17.09
N THR A 75 -18.95 6.35 -17.19
CA THR A 75 -19.88 5.59 -16.35
C THR A 75 -19.14 4.55 -15.50
N TRP A 76 -19.69 4.27 -14.33
CA TRP A 76 -19.06 3.38 -13.35
C TRP A 76 -20.05 2.35 -12.80
N TYR A 77 -19.65 1.09 -12.78
CA TYR A 77 -20.40 -0.01 -12.17
C TYR A 77 -19.47 -0.83 -11.25
N GLY A 78 -19.98 -1.69 -10.43
CA GLY A 78 -19.18 -2.51 -9.51
C GLY A 78 -19.89 -3.74 -9.04
N PRO A 79 -19.26 -4.50 -8.12
CA PRO A 79 -19.85 -5.70 -7.57
C PRO A 79 -21.10 -5.37 -6.78
N GLU A 80 -22.00 -6.36 -6.62
CA GLU A 80 -23.21 -6.25 -5.81
C GLU A 80 -22.89 -6.10 -4.32
N GLN A 81 -21.80 -6.72 -3.87
CA GLN A 81 -21.31 -6.68 -2.50
C GLN A 81 -19.92 -6.05 -2.43
N ASP A 82 -19.65 -5.34 -1.34
CA ASP A 82 -18.30 -4.85 -1.05
C ASP A 82 -17.32 -6.02 -0.87
N VAL A 83 -16.03 -5.78 -1.10
CA VAL A 83 -15.01 -6.84 -1.03
C VAL A 83 -14.72 -7.21 0.42
N THR A 84 -14.42 -6.20 1.24
CA THR A 84 -14.13 -6.40 2.67
C THR A 84 -14.89 -5.40 3.51
N ASP A 85 -15.36 -5.88 4.66
CA ASP A 85 -15.92 -5.08 5.73
C ASP A 85 -15.50 -5.71 7.06
N LEU A 86 -14.39 -5.30 7.63
CA LEU A 86 -13.83 -5.93 8.82
C LEU A 86 -14.72 -5.72 10.05
N ASP A 87 -15.58 -4.69 10.04
CA ASP A 87 -16.50 -4.35 11.11
C ASP A 87 -17.96 -4.79 10.87
N MET A 88 -18.22 -5.62 9.88
CA MET A 88 -19.57 -6.03 9.45
C MET A 88 -20.47 -6.54 10.60
N LYS A 89 -19.86 -7.05 11.69
CA LYS A 89 -20.59 -7.53 12.87
C LYS A 89 -20.76 -6.48 13.96
N GLY A 90 -20.52 -5.22 13.66
CA GLY A 90 -20.64 -4.12 14.63
C GLY A 90 -19.51 -4.08 15.67
N ARG A 91 -18.35 -4.58 15.33
CA ARG A 91 -17.11 -4.42 16.11
C ARG A 91 -16.47 -3.11 15.68
N VAL A 92 -17.12 -2.03 16.01
CA VAL A 92 -16.87 -0.67 15.50
C VAL A 92 -15.43 -0.16 15.50
N ASP A 93 -14.49 -0.93 15.98
CA ASP A 93 -13.07 -0.56 16.04
C ASP A 93 -12.22 -1.22 14.97
N TRP A 94 -12.66 -2.33 14.35
CA TRP A 94 -11.90 -3.03 13.33
C TRP A 94 -11.87 -2.31 11.98
N SER A 95 -10.66 -2.20 11.40
CA SER A 95 -10.39 -1.52 10.15
C SER A 95 -9.29 -2.20 9.35
N SER A 96 -9.09 -1.77 8.10
CA SER A 96 -7.98 -2.22 7.27
C SER A 96 -7.38 -1.12 6.41
N TYR A 97 -6.10 -1.29 6.08
CA TYR A 97 -5.47 -0.61 4.95
C TYR A 97 -5.03 -1.63 3.91
N GLN A 98 -5.18 -1.26 2.65
CA GLN A 98 -5.08 -2.19 1.53
C GLN A 98 -4.18 -1.63 0.43
N THR A 99 -3.31 -2.48 -0.10
CA THR A 99 -2.55 -2.23 -1.33
C THR A 99 -3.06 -3.13 -2.44
N LYS A 100 -3.12 -2.61 -3.65
CA LYS A 100 -3.73 -3.27 -4.80
C LYS A 100 -2.81 -3.18 -6.00
N LEU A 101 -2.83 -4.23 -6.83
CA LEU A 101 -2.12 -4.27 -8.10
C LEU A 101 -2.91 -5.08 -9.12
N PRO A 102 -3.25 -4.52 -10.29
CA PRO A 102 -3.81 -5.29 -11.39
C PRO A 102 -2.83 -6.36 -11.90
N GLY A 103 -3.37 -7.52 -12.23
CA GLY A 103 -2.63 -8.54 -12.97
C GLY A 103 -2.20 -8.05 -14.35
N LYS A 104 -1.10 -8.59 -14.87
CA LYS A 104 -0.53 -8.17 -16.16
C LYS A 104 -1.50 -8.34 -17.35
N ASP A 105 -2.45 -9.26 -17.22
CA ASP A 105 -3.48 -9.53 -18.24
C ASP A 105 -4.77 -8.70 -18.06
N GLY A 106 -4.83 -7.87 -17.03
CA GLY A 106 -6.00 -7.05 -16.71
C GLY A 106 -7.25 -7.82 -16.26
N LYS A 107 -7.13 -9.15 -16.05
CA LYS A 107 -8.26 -9.99 -15.61
C LYS A 107 -8.49 -9.97 -14.12
N PHE A 108 -7.40 -9.85 -13.35
CA PHE A 108 -7.44 -9.95 -11.90
C PHE A 108 -6.93 -8.67 -11.25
N LEU A 109 -7.47 -8.38 -10.07
CA LEU A 109 -6.91 -7.44 -9.12
C LEU A 109 -6.39 -8.23 -7.91
N HIS A 110 -5.10 -8.09 -7.63
CA HIS A 110 -4.49 -8.60 -6.41
C HIS A 110 -4.65 -7.56 -5.30
N VAL A 111 -5.17 -7.99 -4.15
CA VAL A 111 -5.37 -7.13 -2.98
C VAL A 111 -4.70 -7.76 -1.78
N VAL A 112 -3.78 -7.04 -1.18
CA VAL A 112 -3.17 -7.40 0.11
C VAL A 112 -3.60 -6.38 1.15
N PHE A 113 -3.98 -6.84 2.33
CA PHE A 113 -4.45 -5.98 3.40
C PHE A 113 -3.95 -6.42 4.78
N THR A 114 -4.02 -5.49 5.69
CA THR A 114 -3.68 -5.64 7.11
C THR A 114 -4.91 -5.32 7.93
N ASP A 115 -4.97 -5.80 9.15
CA ASP A 115 -5.98 -5.41 10.13
C ASP A 115 -5.38 -4.51 11.21
N TYR A 116 -6.21 -3.71 11.82
CA TYR A 116 -5.92 -2.97 13.05
C TYR A 116 -7.20 -2.61 13.78
N ASP A 117 -7.08 -2.47 15.10
CA ASP A 117 -8.15 -1.94 15.93
C ASP A 117 -7.97 -0.43 16.06
N ASP A 118 -8.95 0.34 15.58
CA ASP A 118 -8.94 1.80 15.63
C ASP A 118 -9.13 2.35 17.07
N ASN A 119 -9.49 1.45 18.00
CA ASN A 119 -9.60 1.69 19.45
C ASN A 119 -10.44 2.92 19.85
N LYS A 120 -11.47 3.25 19.05
CA LYS A 120 -12.27 4.49 19.17
C LYS A 120 -13.02 4.62 20.49
N HIS A 121 -13.34 3.49 21.12
CA HIS A 121 -14.09 3.45 22.38
C HIS A 121 -13.19 3.40 23.61
N SER A 122 -11.88 3.37 23.43
CA SER A 122 -10.93 3.46 24.53
C SER A 122 -10.89 4.87 25.12
N PRO A 123 -10.66 5.00 26.45
CA PRO A 123 -10.32 6.29 27.06
C PRO A 123 -9.04 6.94 26.49
N ALA A 124 -8.17 6.16 25.88
CA ALA A 124 -6.96 6.60 25.18
C ALA A 124 -6.99 6.11 23.71
N PRO A 125 -7.82 6.71 22.83
CA PRO A 125 -8.08 6.19 21.49
C PRO A 125 -6.85 6.22 20.56
N GLU A 126 -5.80 6.96 20.92
CA GLU A 126 -4.55 7.00 20.14
C GLU A 126 -3.57 5.88 20.52
N ARG A 127 -3.93 5.04 21.48
CA ARG A 127 -3.08 3.99 22.04
C ARG A 127 -3.76 2.64 21.96
N PHE A 128 -2.96 1.63 21.78
CA PHE A 128 -3.37 0.24 21.75
C PHE A 128 -2.41 -0.60 22.60
N TYR A 129 -2.94 -1.38 23.55
CA TYR A 129 -2.11 -2.31 24.32
C TYR A 129 -1.68 -3.48 23.44
N ASN A 130 -0.39 -3.60 23.23
CA ASN A 130 0.18 -4.67 22.42
C ASN A 130 0.66 -5.81 23.32
N PRO A 131 0.04 -7.00 23.23
CA PRO A 131 0.36 -8.12 24.11
C PRO A 131 1.75 -8.72 23.91
N ARG A 132 2.38 -8.53 22.72
CA ARG A 132 3.73 -9.00 22.46
C ARG A 132 4.76 -8.25 23.28
N TYR A 133 4.59 -6.95 23.42
CA TYR A 133 5.58 -6.06 24.04
C TYR A 133 5.21 -5.69 25.47
N ASP A 134 4.05 -6.15 25.95
CA ASP A 134 3.51 -5.81 27.27
C ASP A 134 3.48 -4.29 27.54
N GLN A 135 3.12 -3.51 26.50
CA GLN A 135 3.05 -2.06 26.58
C GLN A 135 2.10 -1.46 25.53
N GLU A 136 1.82 -0.17 25.68
CA GLU A 136 1.04 0.57 24.69
C GLU A 136 1.89 0.95 23.47
N VAL A 137 1.28 0.83 22.30
CA VAL A 137 1.78 1.31 21.01
C VAL A 137 0.73 2.21 20.37
N SER A 138 1.04 2.86 19.25
CA SER A 138 0.05 3.60 18.49
C SER A 138 -1.09 2.67 18.02
N ASN A 139 -2.34 3.11 18.16
CA ASN A 139 -3.51 2.39 17.64
C ASN A 139 -3.48 2.24 16.11
N GLU A 140 -2.61 2.95 15.43
CA GLU A 140 -2.46 2.87 13.98
C GLU A 140 -1.48 1.78 13.52
N TRP A 141 -0.92 1.03 14.45
CA TRP A 141 -0.17 -0.17 14.09
C TRP A 141 -1.10 -1.20 13.45
N LYS A 142 -0.64 -1.76 12.36
CA LYS A 142 -1.35 -2.75 11.55
C LYS A 142 -0.68 -4.09 11.72
N TYR A 143 -1.49 -5.11 11.77
CA TYR A 143 -1.07 -6.47 12.04
C TYR A 143 -1.46 -7.40 10.90
N ASN A 144 -0.87 -8.57 10.86
CA ASN A 144 -1.18 -9.64 9.95
C ASN A 144 -1.09 -9.25 8.46
N LEU A 145 -1.02 -10.22 7.61
CA LEU A 145 -1.18 -10.04 6.18
C LEU A 145 -2.26 -10.96 5.66
N TYR A 146 -3.17 -10.40 4.91
CA TYR A 146 -4.25 -11.09 4.24
C TYR A 146 -4.16 -10.86 2.75
N TYR A 147 -4.55 -11.84 1.97
CA TYR A 147 -4.53 -11.72 0.52
C TYR A 147 -5.80 -12.27 -0.11
N VAL A 148 -6.30 -11.53 -1.10
CA VAL A 148 -7.36 -11.97 -2.00
C VAL A 148 -7.05 -11.57 -3.44
N LYS A 149 -7.63 -12.33 -4.38
CA LYS A 149 -7.59 -12.05 -5.81
C LYS A 149 -9.02 -11.90 -6.31
N ILE A 150 -9.30 -10.81 -7.00
CA ILE A 150 -10.62 -10.47 -7.55
C ILE A 150 -10.57 -10.70 -9.05
N ASP A 151 -11.48 -11.50 -9.56
CA ASP A 151 -11.74 -11.61 -10.99
C ASP A 151 -12.59 -10.41 -11.44
N LEU A 152 -12.03 -9.56 -12.31
CA LEU A 152 -12.67 -8.31 -12.73
C LEU A 152 -13.79 -8.51 -13.76
N GLN A 153 -13.97 -9.72 -14.27
CA GLN A 153 -15.07 -10.04 -15.18
C GLN A 153 -16.26 -10.68 -14.46
N THR A 154 -15.98 -11.63 -13.56
CA THR A 154 -17.04 -12.37 -12.84
C THR A 154 -17.35 -11.77 -11.47
N HIS A 155 -16.52 -10.85 -10.99
CA HIS A 155 -16.54 -10.27 -9.64
C HIS A 155 -16.30 -11.28 -8.50
N GLU A 156 -15.89 -12.50 -8.83
CA GLU A 156 -15.53 -13.48 -7.80
C GLU A 156 -14.27 -13.07 -7.05
N VAL A 157 -14.34 -13.19 -5.73
CA VAL A 157 -13.19 -12.99 -4.84
C VAL A 157 -12.65 -14.37 -4.43
N ARG A 158 -11.35 -14.58 -4.57
CA ARG A 158 -10.68 -15.84 -4.25
C ARG A 158 -9.49 -15.63 -3.33
N ASN A 159 -9.23 -16.60 -2.47
CA ASN A 159 -8.01 -16.59 -1.64
C ASN A 159 -6.77 -17.07 -2.42
N ALA A 160 -5.64 -17.19 -1.73
CA ALA A 160 -4.37 -17.63 -2.32
C ALA A 160 -4.40 -19.07 -2.86
N GLU A 161 -5.27 -19.92 -2.31
CA GLU A 161 -5.48 -21.31 -2.74
C GLU A 161 -6.45 -21.43 -3.92
N GLY A 162 -7.06 -20.32 -4.36
CA GLY A 162 -8.04 -20.27 -5.44
C GLY A 162 -9.46 -20.60 -5.00
N LYS A 163 -9.72 -20.75 -3.70
CA LYS A 163 -11.07 -20.95 -3.15
C LYS A 163 -11.88 -19.65 -3.30
N THR A 164 -13.08 -19.75 -3.88
CA THR A 164 -14.05 -18.64 -3.92
C THR A 164 -14.53 -18.29 -2.51
N LEU A 165 -14.55 -17.02 -2.20
CA LEU A 165 -14.88 -16.45 -0.89
C LEU A 165 -16.25 -15.81 -0.91
N GLN A 166 -16.91 -15.80 0.25
CA GLN A 166 -18.09 -14.99 0.47
C GLN A 166 -17.70 -13.54 0.75
N THR A 167 -18.41 -12.59 0.17
CA THR A 167 -18.24 -11.16 0.38
C THR A 167 -19.48 -10.54 1.02
N PRO A 168 -19.35 -9.46 1.80
CA PRO A 168 -18.09 -8.87 2.23
C PRO A 168 -17.34 -9.76 3.24
N ILE A 169 -16.00 -9.67 3.22
CA ILE A 169 -15.11 -10.43 4.10
C ILE A 169 -14.96 -9.68 5.42
N ASP A 170 -15.39 -10.29 6.52
CA ASP A 170 -15.20 -9.74 7.87
C ASP A 170 -13.86 -10.19 8.49
N ILE A 171 -13.53 -9.68 9.69
CA ILE A 171 -12.27 -9.97 10.36
C ILE A 171 -12.09 -11.46 10.68
N ASP A 172 -13.12 -12.14 11.16
CA ASP A 172 -13.04 -13.56 11.54
C ASP A 172 -12.90 -14.43 10.28
N TYR A 173 -13.66 -14.10 9.23
CA TYR A 173 -13.58 -14.81 7.96
C TYR A 173 -12.23 -14.57 7.25
N SER A 174 -11.67 -13.35 7.35
CA SER A 174 -10.33 -13.04 6.80
C SER A 174 -9.24 -13.84 7.49
N LYS A 175 -9.27 -13.97 8.82
CA LYS A 175 -8.32 -14.81 9.59
C LYS A 175 -8.39 -16.28 9.17
N ALA A 176 -9.61 -16.80 8.97
CA ALA A 176 -9.82 -18.19 8.64
C ALA A 176 -9.48 -18.56 7.18
N ASN A 177 -9.61 -17.62 6.22
CA ASN A 177 -9.58 -17.94 4.79
C ASN A 177 -8.60 -17.14 3.95
N CYS A 178 -8.10 -15.99 4.43
CA CYS A 178 -7.30 -15.06 3.64
C CYS A 178 -5.91 -14.80 4.24
N GLN A 179 -5.66 -15.23 5.47
CA GLN A 179 -4.41 -14.94 6.17
C GLN A 179 -3.23 -15.66 5.53
N ILE A 180 -2.24 -14.88 5.12
CA ILE A 180 -0.99 -15.39 4.53
C ILE A 180 0.20 -15.28 5.49
N TRP A 181 0.08 -14.42 6.50
CA TRP A 181 1.08 -14.28 7.57
C TRP A 181 0.43 -13.79 8.86
N ASP A 182 0.51 -14.60 9.91
CA ASP A 182 0.25 -14.17 11.28
C ASP A 182 1.51 -13.47 11.81
N THR A 183 1.43 -12.17 12.05
CA THR A 183 2.59 -11.40 12.51
C THR A 183 2.82 -11.51 14.02
N GLU A 184 1.97 -12.25 14.75
CA GLU A 184 2.08 -12.42 16.20
C GLU A 184 2.20 -11.10 16.96
N TRP A 185 1.35 -10.13 16.61
CA TRP A 185 1.33 -8.78 17.14
C TRP A 185 2.55 -7.92 16.81
N ARG A 186 3.42 -8.34 15.92
CA ARG A 186 4.41 -7.43 15.31
C ARG A 186 3.66 -6.48 14.36
N GLY A 187 3.89 -5.20 14.54
CA GLY A 187 3.09 -4.18 13.85
C GLY A 187 3.87 -3.40 12.81
N ALA A 188 3.11 -2.83 11.89
CA ALA A 188 3.56 -1.91 10.85
C ALA A 188 2.70 -0.64 10.86
N GLY A 189 3.27 0.48 10.47
CA GLY A 189 2.50 1.72 10.26
C GLY A 189 1.84 1.78 8.87
N VAL A 190 2.42 1.11 7.88
CA VAL A 190 2.00 1.15 6.48
C VAL A 190 1.58 -0.24 5.97
N PRO A 191 0.65 -0.34 5.00
CA PRO A 191 0.40 -1.60 4.33
C PRO A 191 1.62 -2.02 3.49
N PRO A 192 1.76 -3.31 3.13
CA PRO A 192 2.87 -3.79 2.34
C PRO A 192 2.88 -3.22 0.92
N ALA A 193 4.05 -3.11 0.29
CA ALA A 193 4.14 -2.98 -1.15
C ALA A 193 3.87 -4.33 -1.81
N VAL A 194 3.27 -4.31 -2.99
CA VAL A 194 2.94 -5.50 -3.80
C VAL A 194 3.60 -5.42 -5.16
N SER A 195 4.11 -6.54 -5.64
CA SER A 195 4.61 -6.71 -7.00
C SER A 195 4.28 -8.12 -7.50
N LEU A 196 4.25 -8.32 -8.81
CA LEU A 196 4.06 -9.63 -9.42
C LEU A 196 5.39 -10.17 -9.94
N ASN A 197 5.68 -11.42 -9.63
CA ASN A 197 6.82 -12.11 -10.22
C ASN A 197 6.59 -12.39 -11.73
N LYS A 198 7.51 -13.07 -12.37
CA LYS A 198 7.40 -13.39 -13.81
C LYS A 198 6.24 -14.33 -14.13
N GLU A 199 5.85 -15.17 -13.19
CA GLU A 199 4.71 -16.09 -13.28
C GLU A 199 3.37 -15.39 -13.02
N GLY A 200 3.37 -14.11 -12.63
CA GLY A 200 2.17 -13.35 -12.27
C GLY A 200 1.68 -13.62 -10.85
N GLU A 201 2.49 -14.30 -10.01
CA GLU A 201 2.15 -14.52 -8.62
C GLU A 201 2.54 -13.31 -7.76
N PRO A 202 1.72 -12.95 -6.76
CA PRO A 202 1.99 -11.80 -5.91
C PRO A 202 3.13 -12.06 -4.93
N THR A 203 3.95 -11.05 -4.76
CA THR A 203 4.99 -10.97 -3.74
C THR A 203 4.86 -9.65 -3.00
N PHE A 204 5.31 -9.61 -1.76
CA PHE A 204 5.13 -8.43 -0.92
C PHE A 204 6.45 -8.01 -0.27
N LEU A 205 6.56 -6.72 -0.04
CA LEU A 205 7.60 -6.13 0.77
C LEU A 205 6.94 -5.41 1.94
N HIS A 206 7.26 -5.81 3.16
CA HIS A 206 6.60 -5.33 4.37
C HIS A 206 7.60 -4.98 5.47
N VAL A 207 7.37 -3.85 6.13
CA VAL A 207 8.11 -3.45 7.33
C VAL A 207 7.36 -3.90 8.57
N LEU A 208 8.03 -4.54 9.51
CA LEU A 208 7.45 -4.95 10.79
C LEU A 208 8.38 -4.64 11.94
N SER A 209 7.80 -4.43 13.12
CA SER A 209 8.55 -4.46 14.36
C SER A 209 9.14 -5.87 14.61
N GLU A 210 10.24 -5.92 15.31
CA GLU A 210 10.94 -7.17 15.70
C GLU A 210 10.60 -7.57 17.15
N ASP A 211 11.51 -8.19 17.86
CA ASP A 211 11.32 -8.57 19.27
C ASP A 211 11.41 -7.37 20.23
N ASP A 212 12.14 -6.33 19.87
CA ASP A 212 12.08 -5.01 20.52
C ASP A 212 11.11 -4.13 19.75
N VAL A 213 10.18 -3.48 20.45
CA VAL A 213 9.20 -2.55 19.89
C VAL A 213 9.83 -1.42 19.08
N ARG A 214 11.08 -1.08 19.37
CA ARG A 214 11.86 -0.04 18.70
C ARG A 214 12.61 -0.55 17.46
N SER A 215 12.78 -1.85 17.30
CA SER A 215 13.47 -2.44 16.17
C SER A 215 12.48 -2.80 15.07
N HIS A 216 12.81 -2.44 13.84
CA HIS A 216 11.99 -2.72 12.67
C HIS A 216 12.82 -3.31 11.56
N ARG A 217 12.21 -4.14 10.73
CA ARG A 217 12.86 -4.81 9.62
C ARG A 217 11.93 -4.95 8.43
N TYR A 218 12.50 -4.86 7.24
CA TYR A 218 11.83 -5.22 6.00
C TYR A 218 11.90 -6.72 5.76
N TYR A 219 10.78 -7.27 5.33
CA TYR A 219 10.61 -8.67 4.96
C TYR A 219 10.09 -8.76 3.53
N TYR A 220 10.71 -9.63 2.74
CA TYR A 220 10.18 -10.07 1.47
C TYR A 220 9.31 -11.29 1.70
N VAL A 221 8.06 -11.25 1.24
CA VAL A 221 7.07 -12.31 1.43
C VAL A 221 6.70 -12.88 0.07
N ARG A 222 6.83 -14.19 -0.08
CA ARG A 222 6.50 -14.91 -1.31
C ARG A 222 5.83 -16.25 -1.02
N ARG A 223 5.13 -16.78 -2.01
CA ARG A 223 4.59 -18.13 -1.97
C ARG A 223 5.54 -19.07 -2.71
N GLU A 224 5.92 -20.15 -2.07
CA GLU A 224 6.78 -21.17 -2.62
C GLU A 224 6.24 -22.55 -2.24
N ASN A 225 6.07 -23.44 -3.22
CA ASN A 225 5.51 -24.78 -3.01
C ASN A 225 4.17 -24.76 -2.24
N GLY A 226 3.32 -23.78 -2.52
CA GLY A 226 2.01 -23.63 -1.90
C GLY A 226 2.03 -23.00 -0.49
N ARG A 227 3.18 -22.64 0.05
CA ARG A 227 3.34 -22.04 1.38
C ARG A 227 3.90 -20.64 1.30
N TRP A 228 3.45 -19.78 2.18
CA TRP A 228 4.00 -18.44 2.34
C TRP A 228 5.25 -18.46 3.22
N GLY A 229 6.30 -17.81 2.75
CA GLY A 229 7.56 -17.65 3.47
C GLY A 229 8.00 -16.20 3.52
N GLN A 230 8.79 -15.84 4.54
CA GLN A 230 9.28 -14.49 4.78
C GLN A 230 10.81 -14.50 4.85
N THR A 231 11.46 -13.64 4.08
CA THR A 231 12.92 -13.48 4.11
C THR A 231 13.25 -12.07 4.60
N PRO A 232 14.04 -11.92 5.68
CA PRO A 232 14.47 -10.61 6.14
C PRO A 232 15.45 -9.97 5.16
N ILE A 233 15.33 -8.63 4.98
CA ILE A 233 16.19 -7.86 4.07
C ILE A 233 17.17 -7.00 4.85
N CYS A 234 16.68 -5.99 5.55
CA CYS A 234 17.47 -5.03 6.29
C CYS A 234 16.64 -4.33 7.37
N SER A 235 17.33 -3.69 8.30
CA SER A 235 16.69 -2.88 9.33
C SER A 235 16.03 -1.63 8.76
N SER A 236 14.97 -1.21 9.42
CA SER A 236 14.27 0.06 9.21
C SER A 236 14.33 0.87 10.50
N SER A 237 14.40 2.18 10.37
CA SER A 237 14.37 3.10 11.51
C SER A 237 12.97 3.28 12.11
N HIS A 238 11.91 2.84 11.40
CA HIS A 238 10.54 3.15 11.82
C HIS A 238 9.49 2.28 11.12
N GLN A 239 8.37 1.98 11.79
CA GLN A 239 7.22 1.24 11.24
C GLN A 239 6.48 1.97 10.11
N TRP A 240 6.58 3.32 10.04
CA TRP A 240 5.97 4.15 9.02
C TRP A 240 6.83 4.37 7.78
N ASN A 241 7.95 3.69 7.69
CA ASN A 241 8.80 3.76 6.52
C ASN A 241 8.17 3.02 5.34
N SER A 242 8.02 3.73 4.24
CA SER A 242 7.50 3.16 3.00
C SER A 242 8.51 2.26 2.31
N CYS A 243 8.04 1.51 1.34
CA CYS A 243 8.89 0.72 0.46
C CYS A 243 8.24 0.56 -0.91
N HIS A 244 9.07 0.18 -1.90
CA HIS A 244 8.61 -0.20 -3.22
C HIS A 244 9.33 -1.49 -3.65
N LEU A 245 8.60 -2.40 -4.28
CA LEU A 245 9.09 -3.71 -4.73
C LEU A 245 8.93 -3.82 -6.25
N ARG A 246 9.98 -4.26 -6.93
CA ARG A 246 9.98 -4.47 -8.37
C ARG A 246 10.66 -5.77 -8.75
N HIS A 247 10.06 -6.49 -9.69
CA HIS A 247 10.66 -7.63 -10.36
C HIS A 247 11.15 -7.20 -11.75
N ASP A 248 12.46 -7.26 -11.96
CA ASP A 248 13.08 -7.27 -13.28
C ASP A 248 13.41 -8.74 -13.61
N ASP A 249 13.68 -9.10 -14.84
CA ASP A 249 13.80 -10.49 -15.32
C ASP A 249 14.39 -11.49 -14.29
N ASP A 250 15.68 -11.32 -13.94
CA ASP A 250 16.39 -12.19 -13.00
C ASP A 250 16.77 -11.50 -11.69
N THR A 251 16.23 -10.31 -11.44
CA THR A 251 16.60 -9.51 -10.27
C THR A 251 15.36 -8.95 -9.60
N ILE A 252 15.23 -9.20 -8.32
CA ILE A 252 14.22 -8.53 -7.49
C ILE A 252 14.88 -7.32 -6.85
N ARG A 253 14.20 -6.17 -6.88
CA ARG A 253 14.66 -4.92 -6.28
C ARG A 253 13.70 -4.47 -5.20
N ALA A 254 14.24 -4.22 -4.03
CA ALA A 254 13.54 -3.58 -2.93
C ALA A 254 14.12 -2.17 -2.74
N TYR A 255 13.26 -1.18 -2.83
CA TYR A 255 13.58 0.20 -2.50
C TYR A 255 12.98 0.48 -1.13
N VAL A 256 13.84 0.76 -0.16
CA VAL A 256 13.46 0.83 1.25
C VAL A 256 13.95 2.10 1.91
N VAL A 257 13.29 2.48 2.98
CA VAL A 257 13.75 3.55 3.86
C VAL A 257 14.51 2.91 5.00
N ALA A 258 15.83 2.87 4.88
CA ALA A 258 16.71 2.23 5.83
C ALA A 258 17.29 3.24 6.83
N GLY A 259 17.63 2.75 8.00
CA GLY A 259 18.30 3.50 9.06
C GLY A 259 18.41 2.61 10.30
N GLU A 260 19.45 2.83 11.06
CA GLU A 260 19.68 2.13 12.33
C GLU A 260 19.26 3.00 13.53
N GLU A 261 19.17 4.32 13.32
CA GLU A 261 18.74 5.25 14.36
C GLU A 261 17.23 5.18 14.52
N TYR A 262 16.81 4.66 15.64
CA TYR A 262 15.44 4.71 16.07
C TYR A 262 15.12 6.11 16.62
N LEU A 263 13.99 6.65 16.21
CA LEU A 263 13.49 7.91 16.78
C LEU A 263 12.86 7.63 18.13
N GLU A 264 13.34 8.32 19.18
CA GLU A 264 12.79 8.16 20.53
C GLU A 264 11.27 8.40 20.52
N GLY A 265 10.51 7.44 21.08
CA GLY A 265 9.05 7.47 21.05
C GLY A 265 8.42 7.14 19.69
N GLY A 266 9.18 6.81 18.65
CA GLY A 266 8.69 6.57 17.31
C GLY A 266 7.63 5.47 17.17
N TYR A 267 7.59 4.50 18.07
CA TYR A 267 6.52 3.48 18.12
C TYR A 267 5.13 4.08 18.48
N MET A 268 5.08 5.34 18.89
CA MET A 268 3.86 6.08 19.21
C MET A 268 3.49 7.11 18.13
N ASP A 269 4.40 7.50 17.25
CA ASP A 269 4.16 8.55 16.27
C ASP A 269 4.01 8.00 14.84
N ARG A 270 3.70 8.88 13.89
CA ARG A 270 3.50 8.58 12.46
C ARG A 270 4.65 9.07 11.59
N HIS A 271 5.74 9.50 12.19
CA HIS A 271 6.87 10.07 11.47
C HIS A 271 7.95 9.02 11.30
N GLY A 272 8.18 8.63 10.10
CA GLY A 272 9.30 7.78 9.73
C GLY A 272 10.41 8.60 9.07
N GLY A 273 11.19 7.93 8.29
CA GLY A 273 12.20 8.51 7.42
C GLY A 273 13.60 8.05 7.76
N GLY A 274 14.43 8.08 6.75
CA GLY A 274 15.81 7.63 6.81
C GLY A 274 16.47 7.85 5.47
N ARG A 275 17.35 6.94 5.07
CA ARG A 275 17.97 6.94 3.74
C ARG A 275 17.18 6.03 2.81
N ILE A 276 17.00 6.46 1.57
CA ILE A 276 16.46 5.57 0.54
C ILE A 276 17.57 4.68 0.01
N GLU A 277 17.41 3.37 0.14
CA GLU A 277 18.38 2.38 -0.29
C GLU A 277 17.77 1.41 -1.32
N GLU A 278 18.59 1.00 -2.30
CA GLU A 278 18.27 -0.09 -3.22
C GLU A 278 18.95 -1.38 -2.74
N TRP A 279 18.14 -2.41 -2.52
CA TRP A 279 18.56 -3.76 -2.21
C TRP A 279 18.16 -4.70 -3.34
N THR A 280 18.98 -5.70 -3.65
CA THR A 280 18.74 -6.62 -4.74
C THR A 280 18.90 -8.07 -4.32
N SER A 281 18.07 -8.92 -4.90
CA SER A 281 18.19 -10.37 -4.84
C SER A 281 18.27 -10.94 -6.26
N ARG A 282 19.10 -11.97 -6.45
CA ARG A 282 19.25 -12.74 -7.69
C ARG A 282 18.95 -14.23 -7.51
N ASP A 283 18.49 -14.61 -6.36
CA ASP A 283 18.16 -15.97 -5.95
C ASP A 283 16.70 -16.06 -5.48
N GLN A 284 15.82 -15.36 -6.23
CA GLN A 284 14.37 -15.34 -6.01
C GLN A 284 13.98 -14.84 -4.61
N GLY A 285 14.75 -13.95 -4.01
CA GLY A 285 14.45 -13.35 -2.70
C GLY A 285 14.97 -14.14 -1.51
N THR A 286 15.81 -15.15 -1.72
CA THR A 286 16.40 -15.95 -0.63
C THR A 286 17.49 -15.18 0.10
N SER A 287 18.30 -14.39 -0.62
CA SER A 287 19.28 -13.49 -0.02
C SER A 287 19.24 -12.10 -0.67
N TRP A 288 19.67 -11.09 0.09
CA TRP A 288 19.60 -9.70 -0.31
C TRP A 288 20.92 -8.98 -0.09
N LYS A 289 21.28 -8.11 -1.03
CA LYS A 289 22.50 -7.28 -0.93
C LYS A 289 22.15 -5.82 -1.21
N LYS A 290 22.65 -4.93 -0.36
CA LYS A 290 22.58 -3.48 -0.61
C LYS A 290 23.36 -3.15 -1.89
N ARG A 291 22.68 -2.50 -2.82
CA ARG A 291 23.26 -2.06 -4.09
C ARG A 291 23.84 -0.66 -3.99
N ARG A 292 23.04 0.27 -3.46
CA ARG A 292 23.41 1.70 -3.34
C ARG A 292 22.43 2.48 -2.46
N ILE A 293 22.84 3.70 -2.11
CA ILE A 293 21.98 4.74 -1.54
C ILE A 293 21.44 5.60 -2.69
N LEU A 294 20.16 5.92 -2.67
CA LEU A 294 19.48 6.73 -3.68
C LEU A 294 19.15 8.13 -3.20
N SER A 295 18.93 8.30 -1.89
CA SER A 295 18.71 9.62 -1.31
C SER A 295 19.97 10.46 -1.40
N PRO A 296 19.84 11.80 -1.55
CA PRO A 296 20.97 12.70 -1.51
C PRO A 296 21.82 12.53 -0.25
N THR A 297 23.14 12.68 -0.41
CA THR A 297 24.12 12.59 0.66
C THR A 297 24.98 13.86 0.69
N GLY A 298 25.79 14.04 1.74
CA GLY A 298 26.69 15.17 1.94
C GLY A 298 26.13 16.21 2.91
N ASP A 299 26.98 17.18 3.28
CA ASP A 299 26.73 18.14 4.36
C ASP A 299 25.44 18.95 4.19
N HIS A 300 25.07 19.25 2.95
CA HIS A 300 23.84 19.99 2.62
C HIS A 300 22.55 19.24 3.00
N TYR A 301 22.65 17.93 3.17
CA TYR A 301 21.51 17.05 3.56
C TYR A 301 21.66 16.49 4.97
N THR A 302 22.54 17.04 5.77
CA THR A 302 22.64 16.69 7.19
C THR A 302 21.30 17.00 7.90
N GLY A 303 20.79 16.01 8.66
CA GLY A 303 19.50 16.11 9.34
C GLY A 303 18.27 15.91 8.45
N TRP A 304 18.44 15.67 7.15
CA TRP A 304 17.34 15.31 6.26
C TRP A 304 16.92 13.85 6.45
N ARG A 305 15.62 13.63 6.45
CA ARG A 305 14.99 12.32 6.42
C ARG A 305 14.18 12.16 5.14
N PHE A 306 14.23 10.99 4.54
CA PHE A 306 13.55 10.69 3.28
C PHE A 306 12.56 9.55 3.48
N ASN A 307 11.40 9.63 2.81
CA ASN A 307 10.35 8.61 2.88
C ASN A 307 9.47 8.62 1.62
N ASN A 308 8.47 7.73 1.58
CA ASN A 308 7.46 7.64 0.53
C ASN A 308 8.04 7.34 -0.86
N VAL A 309 8.95 6.37 -0.93
CA VAL A 309 9.51 5.93 -2.20
C VAL A 309 8.45 5.24 -3.07
N GLN A 310 8.31 5.71 -4.30
CA GLN A 310 7.35 5.21 -5.28
C GLN A 310 7.97 5.17 -6.68
N ALA A 311 7.55 4.21 -7.52
CA ALA A 311 7.87 4.26 -8.92
C ALA A 311 7.09 5.37 -9.64
N VAL A 312 7.70 5.97 -10.66
CA VAL A 312 6.98 6.79 -11.61
C VAL A 312 6.33 5.86 -12.63
N VAL A 313 5.04 6.05 -12.87
CA VAL A 313 4.27 5.23 -13.80
C VAL A 313 3.83 6.02 -15.02
N ARG A 314 3.69 5.33 -16.15
CA ARG A 314 3.10 5.87 -17.38
C ARG A 314 1.57 5.85 -17.30
N SER A 315 0.94 6.42 -18.30
CA SER A 315 -0.54 6.43 -18.39
C SER A 315 -1.16 5.03 -18.53
N ASP A 316 -0.42 4.05 -18.98
CA ASP A 316 -0.83 2.65 -19.08
C ASP A 316 -0.60 1.86 -17.77
N GLY A 317 -0.10 2.52 -16.72
CA GLY A 317 0.22 1.91 -15.44
C GLY A 317 1.59 1.22 -15.38
N SER A 318 2.32 1.13 -16.49
CA SER A 318 3.67 0.57 -16.48
C SER A 318 4.66 1.51 -15.80
N GLU A 319 5.62 0.95 -15.08
CA GLU A 319 6.66 1.75 -14.45
C GLU A 319 7.65 2.32 -15.46
N VAL A 320 8.09 3.56 -15.22
CA VAL A 320 9.22 4.12 -15.94
C VAL A 320 10.49 3.54 -15.36
N GLU A 321 11.23 2.81 -16.18
CA GLU A 321 12.43 2.11 -15.73
C GLU A 321 13.43 3.08 -15.06
N GLY A 322 13.86 2.71 -13.85
CA GLY A 322 14.86 3.46 -13.11
C GLY A 322 14.43 4.82 -12.57
N MET A 323 13.12 5.17 -12.67
CA MET A 323 12.62 6.44 -12.20
C MET A 323 11.81 6.27 -10.92
N LEU A 324 12.27 6.91 -9.84
CA LEU A 324 11.66 6.87 -8.52
C LEU A 324 11.39 8.28 -8.01
N LEU A 325 10.27 8.44 -7.34
CA LEU A 325 9.88 9.65 -6.64
C LEU A 325 9.87 9.38 -5.13
N PHE A 326 10.40 10.27 -4.34
CA PHE A 326 10.28 10.28 -2.88
C PHE A 326 10.32 11.71 -2.35
N TYR A 327 9.95 11.90 -1.11
CA TYR A 327 10.13 13.20 -0.47
C TYR A 327 11.13 13.14 0.67
N GLY A 328 11.67 14.30 1.04
CA GLY A 328 12.53 14.49 2.19
C GLY A 328 12.18 15.78 2.92
N TRP A 329 12.48 15.80 4.21
CA TRP A 329 12.30 16.97 5.06
C TRP A 329 13.42 17.09 6.08
N ASN A 330 13.54 18.28 6.64
CA ASN A 330 14.46 18.58 7.73
C ASN A 330 13.70 19.32 8.81
N ASP A 331 13.67 18.78 10.02
CA ASP A 331 12.93 19.32 11.17
C ASP A 331 13.64 20.50 11.83
N SER A 332 14.96 20.69 11.62
CA SER A 332 15.75 21.74 12.26
C SER A 332 15.55 23.13 11.65
N GLU A 333 14.93 23.20 10.48
CA GLU A 333 14.58 24.45 9.82
C GLU A 333 13.06 24.46 9.59
N ALA A 334 12.39 25.64 9.64
CA ALA A 334 10.97 25.75 9.33
C ALA A 334 10.61 24.88 8.11
N PRO A 335 9.48 24.16 8.08
CA PRO A 335 9.30 22.90 7.36
C PRO A 335 9.74 22.99 5.90
N LYS A 336 10.94 22.53 5.61
CA LYS A 336 11.46 22.40 4.26
C LYS A 336 11.21 20.96 3.82
N ALA A 337 10.09 20.73 3.19
CA ALA A 337 9.85 19.47 2.46
C ALA A 337 10.18 19.66 0.98
N LYS A 338 10.83 18.66 0.38
CA LYS A 338 11.17 18.62 -1.05
C LYS A 338 10.80 17.27 -1.63
N ALA A 339 10.33 17.28 -2.87
CA ALA A 339 10.21 16.09 -3.69
C ALA A 339 11.51 15.85 -4.46
N PHE A 340 11.92 14.62 -4.54
CA PHE A 340 13.13 14.18 -5.25
C PHE A 340 12.75 13.18 -6.32
N LEU A 341 13.17 13.44 -7.54
CA LEU A 341 13.08 12.52 -8.65
C LEU A 341 14.49 11.96 -8.93
N VAL A 342 14.63 10.65 -8.82
CA VAL A 342 15.85 9.95 -9.17
C VAL A 342 15.62 9.25 -10.50
N HIS A 343 16.58 9.44 -11.42
CA HIS A 343 16.65 8.73 -12.69
C HIS A 343 17.96 7.97 -12.74
N LYS A 344 17.93 6.70 -13.17
CA LYS A 344 19.11 5.84 -13.35
C LYS A 344 19.95 6.28 -14.54
#